data_8c2bdbfa13c35dc2670f16ab23085734
#
_entry.id   8c2bdbfa13c35dc2670f16ab23085734
#
_cell.length_a   1.000
_cell.length_b   1.000
_cell.length_c   1.000
_cell.angle_alpha   90.00
_cell.angle_beta   90.00
_cell.angle_gamma   90.00
#
_symmetry.space_group_name_H-M   'P 1'
#
loop_
_entity.id
_entity.type
_entity.pdbx_description
1 polymer ?
#
loop_
_entity_poly.entity_id
_entity_poly.type
_entity_poly.pdbx_seq_one_letter_code
_entity_poly.pdbx_strand_id
1 'polypeptide(L)'
;MIQNPTAITTEVPLHILLRRRREELSLFQSQIAEVLHVSPECIGQWECGRRRMELSKVPRIAAALQINARELCTKALAEFHPLVYATLFGPDAPADHQQAPL
;
A
#
# COMPACT_ATOMS: atom_id res chain seq x y z
N MET A 1 10.13 3.44 24.48
CA MET A 1 9.70 3.97 23.38
C MET A 1 8.84 3.09 22.57
N ILE A 2 7.97 3.61 21.94
CA ILE A 2 7.05 2.87 21.26
C ILE A 2 7.32 2.80 19.84
N GLN A 3 7.32 1.62 19.38
CA GLN A 3 7.51 1.43 18.03
C GLN A 3 6.22 1.09 17.44
N ASN A 4 5.96 1.52 16.29
CA ASN A 4 4.84 1.03 15.54
C ASN A 4 5.18 -0.38 15.11
N PRO A 5 4.52 -1.39 15.66
CA PRO A 5 4.87 -2.76 15.33
C PRO A 5 4.63 -3.11 13.87
N THR A 6 3.86 -2.30 13.16
CA THR A 6 3.63 -2.56 11.75
C THR A 6 4.28 -1.45 10.95
N ALA A 7 5.58 -1.38 11.04
CA ALA A 7 6.32 -0.40 10.27
C ALA A 7 6.26 -0.76 8.80
N ILE A 8 6.15 0.24 7.96
CA ILE A 8 6.16 0.02 6.52
C ILE A 8 7.57 -0.26 6.08
N THR A 9 7.77 -1.45 5.52
CA THR A 9 9.08 -1.81 5.03
C THR A 9 8.92 -2.43 3.65
N THR A 10 10.02 -2.55 2.94
CA THR A 10 9.98 -3.18 1.63
C THR A 10 9.98 -4.70 1.75
N GLU A 11 10.24 -5.22 2.95
CA GLU A 11 10.34 -6.66 3.13
C GLU A 11 9.02 -7.35 3.32
N VAL A 12 8.05 -6.63 3.83
CA VAL A 12 6.74 -7.22 4.11
C VAL A 12 5.80 -6.89 2.96
N PRO A 13 5.22 -7.91 2.32
CA PRO A 13 4.27 -7.63 1.24
C PRO A 13 3.12 -6.78 1.74
N LEU A 14 2.59 -5.97 0.84
CA LEU A 14 1.52 -5.05 1.18
C LEU A 14 0.33 -5.77 1.81
N HIS A 15 -0.07 -6.90 1.24
CA HIS A 15 -1.26 -7.60 1.75
C HIS A 15 -1.08 -8.06 3.19
N ILE A 16 0.11 -8.46 3.57
CA ILE A 16 0.38 -8.88 4.94
C ILE A 16 0.36 -7.67 5.87
N LEU A 17 0.93 -6.58 5.42
CA LEU A 17 0.97 -5.35 6.21
C LEU A 17 -0.44 -4.84 6.48
N LEU A 18 -1.31 -4.87 5.50
CA LEU A 18 -2.68 -4.40 5.67
C LEU A 18 -3.41 -5.22 6.71
N ARG A 19 -3.27 -6.54 6.64
CA ARG A 19 -3.95 -7.41 7.58
C ARG A 19 -3.44 -7.20 9.00
N ARG A 20 -2.12 -7.12 9.17
CA ARG A 20 -1.54 -6.92 10.48
C ARG A 20 -2.03 -5.62 11.10
N ARG A 21 -2.04 -4.56 10.30
CA ARG A 21 -2.45 -3.27 10.82
C ARG A 21 -3.91 -3.28 11.21
N ARG A 22 -4.75 -3.90 10.39
CA ARG A 22 -6.17 -4.01 10.72
C ARG A 22 -6.35 -4.73 12.06
N GLU A 23 -5.61 -5.82 12.25
CA GLU A 23 -5.70 -6.59 13.48
C GLU A 23 -5.20 -5.80 14.68
N GLU A 24 -4.14 -5.03 14.49
CA GLU A 24 -3.63 -4.17 15.56
C GLU A 24 -4.66 -3.16 16.03
N LEU A 25 -5.47 -2.69 15.09
CA LEU A 25 -6.50 -1.72 15.41
C LEU A 25 -7.81 -2.39 15.85
N SER A 26 -7.82 -3.71 15.91
CA SER A 26 -8.99 -4.49 16.30
C SER A 26 -10.19 -4.20 15.40
N LEU A 27 -9.93 -4.04 14.12
CA LEU A 27 -11.00 -3.78 13.16
C LEU A 27 -11.35 -5.05 12.41
N PHE A 28 -12.62 -5.15 12.03
CA PHE A 28 -13.08 -6.26 11.21
C PHE A 28 -12.96 -5.89 9.74
N GLN A 29 -12.86 -6.89 8.90
CA GLN A 29 -12.83 -6.66 7.45
C GLN A 29 -14.07 -5.89 6.99
N SER A 30 -15.22 -6.16 7.61
CA SER A 30 -16.44 -5.49 7.22
C SER A 30 -16.40 -3.98 7.50
N GLN A 31 -15.68 -3.59 8.55
CA GLN A 31 -15.57 -2.17 8.86
C GLN A 31 -14.75 -1.44 7.81
N ILE A 32 -13.66 -2.05 7.37
CA ILE A 32 -12.85 -1.46 6.31
C ILE A 32 -13.64 -1.44 5.01
N ALA A 33 -14.35 -2.52 4.73
CA ALA A 33 -15.13 -2.63 3.50
C ALA A 33 -16.18 -1.52 3.42
N GLU A 34 -16.81 -1.23 4.54
CA GLU A 34 -17.84 -0.20 4.57
C GLU A 34 -17.26 1.17 4.22
N VAL A 35 -16.12 1.49 4.79
CA VAL A 35 -15.48 2.77 4.53
C VAL A 35 -15.07 2.91 3.07
N LEU A 36 -14.66 1.80 2.48
CA LEU A 36 -14.17 1.82 1.10
C LEU A 36 -15.26 1.53 0.07
N HIS A 37 -16.47 1.24 0.53
CA HIS A 37 -17.59 0.92 -0.35
C HIS A 37 -17.31 -0.29 -1.22
N VAL A 38 -16.73 -1.32 -0.61
CA VAL A 38 -16.48 -2.60 -1.27
C VAL A 38 -17.03 -3.71 -0.39
N SER A 39 -17.04 -4.93 -0.90
CA SER A 39 -17.54 -6.05 -0.09
C SER A 39 -16.46 -6.52 0.89
N PRO A 40 -16.86 -7.13 1.99
CA PRO A 40 -15.87 -7.72 2.89
C PRO A 40 -15.01 -8.78 2.21
N GLU A 41 -15.58 -9.50 1.23
CA GLU A 41 -14.80 -10.48 0.48
C GLU A 41 -13.66 -9.82 -0.27
N CYS A 42 -13.89 -8.61 -0.77
CA CYS A 42 -12.86 -7.88 -1.46
C CYS A 42 -11.68 -7.60 -0.54
N ILE A 43 -11.97 -7.18 0.70
CA ILE A 43 -10.92 -6.95 1.69
C ILE A 43 -10.16 -8.25 1.96
N GLY A 44 -10.90 -9.35 2.11
CA GLY A 44 -10.26 -10.64 2.35
C GLY A 44 -9.34 -11.04 1.21
N GLN A 45 -9.75 -10.80 -0.03
CA GLN A 45 -8.93 -11.13 -1.18
C GLN A 45 -7.67 -10.27 -1.24
N TRP A 46 -7.78 -9.00 -0.86
CA TRP A 46 -6.61 -8.13 -0.79
C TRP A 46 -5.64 -8.63 0.27
N GLU A 47 -6.17 -9.02 1.43
CA GLU A 47 -5.33 -9.40 2.57
C GLU A 47 -4.63 -10.73 2.37
N CYS A 48 -5.21 -11.62 1.57
CA CYS A 48 -4.56 -12.89 1.31
C CYS A 48 -3.76 -12.89 0.01
N GLY A 49 -3.70 -11.76 -0.64
CA GLY A 49 -2.87 -11.65 -1.83
C GLY A 49 -3.48 -12.17 -3.12
N ARG A 50 -4.76 -12.57 -3.07
CA ARG A 50 -5.40 -13.10 -4.27
C ARG A 50 -5.77 -12.04 -5.26
N ARG A 51 -5.98 -10.82 -4.77
CA ARG A 51 -6.42 -9.73 -5.61
C ARG A 51 -5.60 -8.52 -5.30
N ARG A 52 -5.11 -7.87 -6.35
CA ARG A 52 -4.32 -6.66 -6.19
C ARG A 52 -5.25 -5.48 -5.94
N MET A 53 -4.88 -4.67 -4.96
CA MET A 53 -5.64 -3.47 -4.68
C MET A 53 -5.34 -2.41 -5.74
N GLU A 54 -6.36 -1.68 -6.14
CA GLU A 54 -6.17 -0.58 -7.07
C GLU A 54 -5.45 0.56 -6.38
N LEU A 55 -4.50 1.16 -7.06
CA LEU A 55 -3.75 2.26 -6.45
C LEU A 55 -4.66 3.40 -6.02
N SER A 56 -5.74 3.62 -6.74
CA SER A 56 -6.64 4.71 -6.42
C SER A 56 -7.32 4.53 -5.07
N LYS A 57 -7.38 3.30 -4.56
CA LYS A 57 -8.01 3.04 -3.27
C LYS A 57 -7.04 3.10 -2.11
N VAL A 58 -5.74 3.14 -2.39
CA VAL A 58 -4.73 3.09 -1.34
C VAL A 58 -4.82 4.26 -0.37
N PRO A 59 -5.04 5.51 -0.82
CA PRO A 59 -5.14 6.60 0.15
C PRO A 59 -6.28 6.42 1.15
N ARG A 60 -7.41 5.89 0.70
CA ARG A 60 -8.53 5.67 1.62
C ARG A 60 -8.26 4.54 2.60
N ILE A 61 -7.59 3.48 2.12
CA ILE A 61 -7.28 2.40 3.04
C ILE A 61 -6.22 2.84 4.03
N ALA A 62 -5.29 3.70 3.61
CA ALA A 62 -4.31 4.25 4.53
C ALA A 62 -5.00 5.03 5.64
N ALA A 63 -5.99 5.85 5.28
CA ALA A 63 -6.72 6.61 6.29
C ALA A 63 -7.46 5.68 7.24
N ALA A 64 -8.12 4.66 6.71
CA ALA A 64 -8.88 3.73 7.53
C ALA A 64 -7.98 2.96 8.49
N LEU A 65 -6.75 2.68 8.08
CA LEU A 65 -5.82 1.92 8.90
C LEU A 65 -4.84 2.80 9.66
N GLN A 66 -5.01 4.11 9.56
CA GLN A 66 -4.15 5.06 10.27
C GLN A 66 -2.68 4.87 9.89
N ILE A 67 -2.43 4.73 8.61
CA ILE A 67 -1.11 4.61 8.05
C ILE A 67 -0.85 5.87 7.22
N ASN A 68 0.39 6.32 7.22
CA ASN A 68 0.75 7.47 6.40
C ASN A 68 0.44 7.17 4.93
N ALA A 69 -0.38 8.00 4.31
CA ALA A 69 -0.86 7.72 2.96
C ALA A 69 0.27 7.73 1.94
N ARG A 70 1.20 8.67 2.08
CA ARG A 70 2.32 8.74 1.14
C ARG A 70 3.18 7.47 1.21
N GLU A 71 3.44 7.00 2.42
CA GLU A 71 4.25 5.81 2.59
C GLU A 71 3.55 4.59 2.03
N LEU A 72 2.25 4.47 2.28
CA LEU A 72 1.53 3.31 1.79
C LEU A 72 1.41 3.33 0.27
N CYS A 73 1.16 4.50 -0.30
CA CYS A 73 1.10 4.63 -1.76
C CYS A 73 2.45 4.33 -2.40
N THR A 74 3.54 4.77 -1.77
CA THR A 74 4.88 4.50 -2.29
C THR A 74 5.14 3.01 -2.29
N LYS A 75 4.78 2.34 -1.21
CA LYS A 75 4.98 0.91 -1.13
C LYS A 75 4.13 0.17 -2.16
N ALA A 76 2.88 0.55 -2.31
CA ALA A 76 2.00 -0.08 -3.28
C ALA A 76 2.54 0.11 -4.69
N LEU A 77 3.02 1.30 -4.98
CA LEU A 77 3.58 1.57 -6.29
C LEU A 77 4.80 0.70 -6.55
N ALA A 78 5.66 0.56 -5.55
CA ALA A 78 6.87 -0.27 -5.71
C ALA A 78 6.51 -1.72 -5.94
N GLU A 79 5.49 -2.23 -5.27
CA GLU A 79 5.11 -3.63 -5.44
C GLU A 79 4.35 -3.90 -6.72
N PHE A 80 3.42 -3.01 -7.05
CA PHE A 80 2.52 -3.28 -8.16
C PHE A 80 3.06 -2.77 -9.49
N HIS A 81 3.87 -1.74 -9.45
CA HIS A 81 4.39 -1.10 -10.67
C HIS A 81 5.86 -0.75 -10.47
N PRO A 82 6.69 -1.79 -10.34
CA PRO A 82 8.10 -1.54 -9.99
C PRO A 82 8.86 -0.70 -10.99
N LEU A 83 8.51 -0.80 -12.25
CA LEU A 83 9.20 -0.01 -13.25
C LEU A 83 8.86 1.47 -13.11
N VAL A 84 7.60 1.77 -12.85
CA VAL A 84 7.19 3.14 -12.61
C VAL A 84 7.84 3.68 -11.35
N TYR A 85 7.86 2.87 -10.31
CA TYR A 85 8.50 3.25 -9.07
C TYR A 85 9.99 3.57 -9.29
N ALA A 86 10.67 2.70 -10.02
CA ALA A 86 12.09 2.90 -10.27
C ALA A 86 12.32 4.17 -11.08
N THR A 87 11.44 4.44 -12.02
CA THR A 87 11.56 5.65 -12.83
C THR A 87 11.42 6.91 -11.98
N LEU A 88 10.53 6.88 -11.02
CA LEU A 88 10.28 8.06 -10.20
C LEU A 88 11.28 8.21 -9.05
N PHE A 89 11.70 7.12 -8.45
CA PHE A 89 12.46 7.16 -7.21
C PHE A 89 13.78 6.41 -7.22
N GLY A 90 14.05 5.65 -8.27
CA GLY A 90 15.27 4.84 -8.32
C GLY A 90 16.49 5.70 -8.57
N PRO A 91 17.66 5.15 -8.29
CA PRO A 91 18.88 5.90 -8.50
C PRO A 91 19.13 6.22 -9.96
N ASP A 92 18.54 5.45 -10.86
CA ASP A 92 18.71 5.69 -12.27
C ASP A 92 17.52 6.41 -12.81
N ALA A 93 16.74 6.96 -11.98
CA ALA A 93 15.62 7.71 -12.42
C ALA A 93 16.17 8.77 -13.28
N PRO A 94 15.49 9.01 -14.28
CA PRO A 94 15.94 9.77 -15.30
C PRO A 94 16.37 11.05 -15.03
N ALA A 95 17.19 10.96 -14.37
CA ALA A 95 17.86 11.96 -14.32
C ALA A 95 18.18 12.19 -15.69
N ASP A 96 18.26 11.61 -16.01
CA ASP A 96 18.56 11.58 -17.06
C ASP A 96 17.73 11.67 -17.96
N HIS A 97 17.43 11.82 -17.77
CA HIS A 97 16.78 11.71 -18.37
C HIS A 97 16.45 12.50 -18.87
N GLN A 98 16.76 12.86 -18.62
CA GLN A 98 16.53 13.25 -18.98
C GLN A 98 16.66 13.35 -19.94
N GLN A 99 17.04 13.11 -20.08
CA GLN A 99 17.21 12.92 -20.86
C GLN A 99 16.89 13.02 -21.74
N ALA A 100 16.74 13.18 -21.85
CA ALA A 100 16.39 13.17 -22.61
C ALA A 100 16.18 13.55 -23.37
N PRO A 101 16.24 13.68 -23.78
CA PRO A 101 15.88 13.91 -24.46
C PRO A 101 15.57 13.85 -25.19
N LEU A 102 15.47 13.87 -25.30
CA LEU A 102 15.07 13.69 -25.87
C LEU A 102 14.74 13.81 -26.22
#